data_b619c2d4e0056a518ebbcd8b0ce679a3
#
_entry.id   b619c2d4e0056a518ebbcd8b0ce679a3
#
_cell.length_a   1.000
_cell.length_b   1.000
_cell.length_c   1.000
_cell.angle_alpha   90.00
_cell.angle_beta   90.00
_cell.angle_gamma   90.00
#
_symmetry.space_group_name_H-M   'P 1'
#
loop_
_entity.id
_entity.type
_entity.pdbx_description
1 polymer ?
#
loop_
_entity_poly.entity_id
_entity_poly.type
_entity_poly.pdbx_seq_one_letter_code
_entity_poly.pdbx_strand_id
1 'polypeptide(L)' 'MIMTEAYRRILARAAHGQLPPWVVEESEPDFRCIRELYEEKCLVGLHVSSPNHGGAYVHLRLSKKGREIYQRLRAAFPST' A
#
# COMPACT_ATOMS: atom_id res chain seq x y z
N MET A 1 8.58 5.98 9.75
CA MET A 1 7.69 4.81 9.57
C MET A 1 8.47 3.53 9.86
N ILE A 2 7.90 2.68 10.69
CA ILE A 2 8.51 1.39 11.00
C ILE A 2 7.96 0.36 10.01
N MET A 3 8.85 -0.25 9.24
CA MET A 3 8.45 -1.26 8.27
C MET A 3 8.19 -2.58 8.98
N THR A 4 6.97 -3.07 8.87
CA THR A 4 6.53 -4.32 9.47
C THR A 4 6.13 -5.32 8.38
N GLU A 5 5.78 -6.52 8.80
CA GLU A 5 5.28 -7.50 7.87
C GLU A 5 4.00 -7.07 7.17
N ALA A 6 3.15 -6.28 7.85
CA ALA A 6 1.94 -5.75 7.23
C ALA A 6 2.26 -4.88 6.02
N TYR A 7 3.27 -4.02 6.13
CA TYR A 7 3.70 -3.19 5.00
C TYR A 7 4.24 -4.06 3.87
N ARG A 8 5.01 -5.09 4.21
CA ARG A 8 5.53 -6.03 3.21
C ARG A 8 4.40 -6.71 2.44
N ARG A 9 3.36 -7.15 3.14
CA ARG A 9 2.20 -7.78 2.48
C ARG A 9 1.52 -6.84 1.50
N ILE A 10 1.35 -5.58 1.91
CA ILE A 10 0.71 -4.60 1.03
C ILE A 10 1.58 -4.32 -0.19
N LEU A 11 2.87 -4.14 0.02
CA LEU A 11 3.79 -3.90 -1.09
C LEU A 11 3.84 -5.10 -2.03
N ALA A 12 3.77 -6.32 -1.49
CA ALA A 12 3.71 -7.52 -2.31
C ALA A 12 2.42 -7.57 -3.15
N ARG A 13 1.28 -7.25 -2.55
CA ARG A 13 0.01 -7.18 -3.28
C ARG A 13 0.10 -6.17 -4.42
N ALA A 14 0.68 -5.01 -4.15
CA ALA A 14 0.85 -3.99 -5.19
C ALA A 14 1.80 -4.46 -6.28
N ALA A 15 2.90 -5.13 -5.91
CA ALA A 15 3.88 -5.63 -6.87
C ALA A 15 3.28 -6.68 -7.80
N HIS A 16 2.33 -7.46 -7.31
CA HIS A 16 1.69 -8.51 -8.08
C HIS A 16 0.35 -8.09 -8.70
N GLY A 17 0.03 -6.79 -8.61
CA GLY A 17 -1.22 -6.28 -9.17
C GLY A 17 -2.46 -6.81 -8.46
N GLN A 18 -2.36 -7.14 -7.18
CA GLN A 18 -3.44 -7.75 -6.42
C GLN A 18 -4.22 -6.76 -5.57
N LEU A 19 -3.83 -5.49 -5.57
CA LEU A 19 -4.62 -4.49 -4.87
C LEU A 19 -5.90 -4.20 -5.64
N PRO A 20 -7.04 -4.07 -4.94
CA PRO A 20 -8.29 -3.76 -5.64
C PRO A 20 -8.24 -2.38 -6.29
N PRO A 21 -9.06 -2.13 -7.33
CA PRO A 21 -9.07 -0.81 -7.97
C PRO A 21 -9.58 0.30 -7.05
N TRP A 22 -10.37 -0.04 -6.04
CA TRP A 22 -10.83 0.88 -5.00
C TRP A 22 -10.40 0.39 -3.65
N VAL A 23 -9.74 1.25 -2.88
CA VAL A 23 -9.33 0.95 -1.52
C VAL A 23 -9.99 1.98 -0.61
N VAL A 24 -10.91 1.53 0.22
CA VAL A 24 -11.61 2.38 1.18
C VAL A 24 -11.42 1.84 2.59
N GLU A 25 -11.53 2.72 3.56
CA GLU A 25 -11.30 2.37 4.96
C GLU A 25 -12.19 1.24 5.44
N GLU A 26 -13.44 1.24 5.01
CA GLU A 26 -14.42 0.26 5.47
C GLU A 26 -14.17 -1.15 4.94
N SER A 27 -13.60 -1.26 3.75
CA SER A 27 -13.44 -2.55 3.09
C SER A 27 -12.03 -3.13 3.16
N GLU A 28 -11.06 -2.35 3.63
CA GLU A 28 -9.67 -2.79 3.64
C GLU A 28 -9.11 -2.75 5.06
N PRO A 29 -8.86 -3.93 5.67
CA PRO A 29 -8.32 -3.96 7.04
C PRO A 29 -6.96 -3.28 7.19
N ASP A 30 -6.17 -3.25 6.12
CA ASP A 30 -4.85 -2.65 6.14
C ASP A 30 -4.85 -1.22 5.60
N PHE A 31 -6.01 -0.55 5.61
CA PHE A 31 -6.16 0.78 5.02
C PHE A 31 -5.16 1.79 5.60
N ARG A 32 -4.94 1.74 6.91
CA ARG A 32 -3.99 2.66 7.55
C ARG A 32 -2.58 2.49 7.01
N CYS A 33 -2.16 1.25 6.82
CA CYS A 33 -0.83 0.98 6.26
C CYS A 33 -0.73 1.42 4.81
N ILE A 34 -1.78 1.21 4.04
CA ILE A 34 -1.84 1.67 2.65
C ILE A 34 -1.75 3.19 2.60
N ARG A 35 -2.47 3.88 3.47
CA ARG A 35 -2.44 5.32 3.56
C ARG A 35 -1.03 5.84 3.88
N GLU A 36 -0.36 5.20 4.85
CA GLU A 36 1.00 5.58 5.20
C GLU A 36 1.97 5.37 4.05
N LEU A 37 1.85 4.23 3.36
CA LEU A 37 2.69 3.96 2.20
C LEU A 37 2.46 4.95 1.08
N TYR A 38 1.21 5.36 0.88
CA TYR A 38 0.88 6.38 -0.11
C TYR A 38 1.51 7.73 0.28
N GLU A 39 1.40 8.12 1.54
CA GLU A 39 1.98 9.37 2.03
C GLU A 39 3.50 9.37 1.94
N GLU A 40 4.13 8.22 2.14
CA GLU A 40 5.57 8.05 1.99
C GLU A 40 6.00 7.88 0.53
N LYS A 41 5.06 7.93 -0.39
CA LYS A 41 5.29 7.81 -1.84
C LYS A 41 5.82 6.43 -2.25
N CYS A 42 5.55 5.43 -1.44
CA CYS A 42 5.82 4.04 -1.79
C CYS A 42 4.75 3.48 -2.72
N LEU A 43 3.54 4.01 -2.60
CA LEU A 43 2.44 3.71 -3.50
C LEU A 43 2.02 4.99 -4.23
N VAL A 44 1.65 4.85 -5.49
CA VAL A 44 1.15 5.96 -6.30
C VAL A 44 -0.21 5.58 -6.85
N GLY A 45 -1.04 6.58 -7.07
CA GLY A 45 -2.39 6.39 -7.57
C GLY A 45 -3.18 7.67 -7.41
N LEU A 46 -4.51 7.55 -7.43
CA LEU A 46 -5.39 8.68 -7.24
C LEU A 46 -6.01 8.62 -5.86
N HIS A 47 -6.06 9.76 -5.19
CA HIS A 47 -6.76 9.90 -3.92
C HIS A 47 -8.03 10.70 -4.16
N VAL A 48 -9.16 10.10 -3.81
CA VAL A 48 -10.47 10.72 -3.94
C VAL A 48 -10.98 11.06 -2.55
N SER A 49 -11.16 12.33 -2.27
CA SER A 49 -11.71 12.78 -1.00
C SER A 49 -13.22 12.59 -0.96
N SER A 50 -13.72 12.20 0.21
CA SER A 50 -15.16 12.09 0.43
C SER A 50 -15.50 12.79 1.73
N PRO A 51 -16.57 13.59 1.76
CA PRO A 51 -16.96 14.29 3.00
C PRO A 51 -17.47 13.35 4.08
N ASN A 52 -17.93 12.16 3.71
CA ASN A 52 -18.50 11.20 4.66
C ASN A 52 -17.54 10.06 5.02
N HIS A 53 -16.41 9.97 4.34
CA HIS A 53 -15.43 8.89 4.54
C HIS A 53 -14.04 9.46 4.47
N GLY A 54 -13.06 8.72 4.95
CA GLY A 54 -11.67 9.14 4.92
C GLY A 54 -11.06 9.23 3.53
N GLY A 55 -11.86 9.04 2.50
CA GLY A 55 -11.42 9.05 1.13
C GLY A 55 -11.22 7.65 0.59
N ALA A 56 -10.81 7.59 -0.66
CA ALA A 56 -10.52 6.33 -1.33
C ALA A 56 -9.25 6.48 -2.14
N TYR A 57 -8.52 5.38 -2.28
CA TYR A 57 -7.38 5.33 -3.18
C TYR A 57 -7.74 4.47 -4.36
N VAL A 58 -7.42 4.95 -5.55
CA VAL A 58 -7.84 4.31 -6.80
C VAL A 58 -6.60 3.97 -7.62
N HIS A 59 -6.58 2.77 -8.15
CA HIS A 59 -5.50 2.29 -9.03
C HIS A 59 -4.12 2.43 -8.42
N LEU A 60 -3.98 1.98 -7.18
CA LEU A 60 -2.68 2.02 -6.50
C LEU A 60 -1.68 1.06 -7.15
N ARG A 61 -0.44 1.49 -7.21
CA ARG A 61 0.67 0.70 -7.74
C ARG A 61 1.95 1.08 -7.02
N LEU A 62 2.97 0.24 -7.12
CA LEU A 62 4.26 0.55 -6.53
C LEU A 62 4.95 1.67 -7.29
N SER A 63 5.49 2.62 -6.52
CA SER A 63 6.44 3.59 -7.05
C SER A 63 7.82 2.94 -7.13
N LYS A 64 8.79 3.67 -7.69
CA LYS A 64 10.18 3.21 -7.69
C LYS A 64 10.67 3.01 -6.24
N LYS A 65 10.37 3.98 -5.37
CA LYS A 65 10.73 3.90 -3.96
C LYS A 65 10.08 2.69 -3.27
N GLY A 66 8.81 2.46 -3.55
CA GLY A 66 8.09 1.33 -2.97
C GLY A 66 8.67 0.00 -3.41
N ARG A 67 9.09 -0.09 -4.67
CA ARG A 67 9.70 -1.30 -5.20
C ARG A 67 11.03 -1.60 -4.51
N GLU A 68 11.84 -0.58 -4.30
CA GLU A 68 13.11 -0.74 -3.61
C GLU A 68 12.93 -1.19 -2.17
N ILE A 69 11.96 -0.59 -1.47
CA ILE A 69 11.64 -0.97 -0.10
C ILE A 69 11.10 -2.39 -0.04
N TYR A 70 10.24 -2.76 -0.99
CA TYR A 70 9.71 -4.11 -1.06
C TYR A 70 10.82 -5.15 -1.19
N GLN A 71 11.81 -4.89 -2.04
CA GLN A 71 12.92 -5.80 -2.21
C GLN A 71 13.73 -5.98 -0.93
N ARG A 72 13.92 -4.91 -0.16
CA ARG A 72 14.59 -4.98 1.13
C ARG A 72 13.78 -5.80 2.14
N LEU A 73 12.47 -5.58 2.15
CA LEU A 73 11.59 -6.31 3.08
C LEU A 73 11.51 -7.79 2.73
N ARG A 74 11.58 -8.14 1.46
CA ARG A 74 11.64 -9.54 1.04
C ARG A 74 12.86 -10.25 1.61
N ALA A 75 13.98 -9.56 1.65
CA ALA A 75 15.21 -10.12 2.21
C ALA A 75 15.12 -10.24 3.73
N ALA A 76 14.46 -9.26 4.39
CA ALA A 76 14.32 -9.27 5.86
C ALA A 76 13.24 -10.25 6.34
N PHE A 77 12.18 -10.44 5.55
CA PHE A 77 11.08 -11.33 5.87
C PHE A 77 10.87 -12.32 4.72
N PRO A 78 11.77 -13.28 4.56
CA PRO A 78 11.65 -14.21 3.44
C PRO A 78 10.32 -14.97 3.51
N SER A 79 9.63 -14.98 2.40
CA SER A 79 8.40 -15.71 2.27
C SER A 79 8.72 -17.20 2.12
N THR A 80 8.14 -17.99 2.97
CA THR A 80 8.28 -19.44 2.86
C THR A 80 7.21 -20.01 1.96
#